data_d9f7b4ed354f8afa914cec3291450b1d
#
_entry.id   d9f7b4ed354f8afa914cec3291450b1d
#
_cell.length_a   1.000
_cell.length_b   1.000
_cell.length_c   1.000
_cell.angle_alpha   90.00
_cell.angle_beta   90.00
_cell.angle_gamma   90.00
#
_symmetry.space_group_name_H-M   'P 1'
#
loop_
_entity.id
_entity.type
_entity.pdbx_description
1 polymer ?
#
loop_
_entity_poly.entity_id
_entity_poly.type
_entity_poly.pdbx_seq_one_letter_code
_entity_poly.pdbx_strand_id
1 'polypeptide(L)'
;EIAQCLVGSEMCIRDSFGGRFAEVIVGGAAFNQEVEQFLRMIEFPYTVGYGMTECGPIICYEDWSRFKPGSCGKAVPRMEVKILSPDPENIAGEIVCRGPNVMLGYYKNEEATREAIDADGWLHTGDLALMDAEGNVTIKGRSKNMLLGASGQNIYPEEIEDKLNNLPYVAESIIVQQNEKLVGLVYPDFDDAFAHGLTTTDIERVMEENRVALNAELPAYSQILKMKIYPEEFEKTPKRSIKRFLYQEAKG
;
A
#
# COMPACT_ATOMS: atom_id res chain seq x y z
N GLU A 1 -0.71 -27.62 20.67
CA GLU A 1 -1.61 -27.87 19.49
C GLU A 1 -1.55 -26.74 18.47
N ILE A 2 -1.60 -25.45 18.87
CA ILE A 2 -1.52 -24.30 17.93
C ILE A 2 -0.17 -24.28 17.21
N ALA A 3 0.96 -24.48 17.90
CA ALA A 3 2.29 -24.50 17.30
C ALA A 3 2.47 -25.64 16.27
N GLN A 4 1.86 -26.78 16.51
CA GLN A 4 1.92 -27.94 15.62
C GLN A 4 1.07 -27.73 14.36
N CYS A 5 -0.04 -27.01 14.46
CA CYS A 5 -0.87 -26.60 13.34
C CYS A 5 -0.17 -25.53 12.47
N LEU A 6 0.57 -24.59 13.08
CA LEU A 6 1.35 -23.56 12.38
C LEU A 6 2.51 -24.16 11.59
N VAL A 7 3.25 -25.11 12.14
CA VAL A 7 4.35 -25.82 11.44
C VAL A 7 3.81 -26.56 10.19
N GLY A 8 2.62 -27.17 10.28
CA GLY A 8 1.98 -27.79 9.12
C GLY A 8 1.61 -26.78 8.04
N SER A 9 1.15 -25.59 8.41
CA SER A 9 0.81 -24.50 7.48
C SER A 9 2.05 -23.94 6.77
N GLU A 10 3.15 -23.73 7.49
CA GLU A 10 4.43 -23.32 6.89
C GLU A 10 4.90 -24.29 5.82
N MET A 11 4.93 -25.59 6.14
CA MET A 11 5.33 -26.63 5.20
C MET A 11 4.45 -26.65 3.94
N CYS A 12 3.15 -26.58 4.08
CA CYS A 12 2.22 -26.56 2.94
C CYS A 12 2.45 -25.34 2.04
N ILE A 13 2.63 -24.15 2.62
CA ILE A 13 2.90 -22.93 1.87
C ILE A 13 4.26 -23.05 1.18
N ARG A 14 5.30 -23.48 1.90
CA ARG A 14 6.64 -23.67 1.36
C ARG A 14 6.68 -24.68 0.20
N ASP A 15 5.93 -25.77 0.32
CA ASP A 15 5.80 -26.77 -0.74
C ASP A 15 5.09 -26.22 -1.99
N SER A 16 4.11 -25.33 -1.81
CA SER A 16 3.44 -24.62 -2.92
C SER A 16 4.40 -23.76 -3.73
N PHE A 17 5.48 -23.25 -3.11
CA PHE A 17 6.59 -22.54 -3.77
C PHE A 17 7.75 -23.46 -4.19
N GLY A 18 7.54 -24.78 -4.21
CA GLY A 18 8.54 -25.76 -4.64
C GLY A 18 9.56 -26.16 -3.58
N GLY A 19 9.44 -25.72 -2.34
CA GLY A 19 10.19 -26.18 -1.16
C GLY A 19 11.69 -25.83 -1.10
N ARG A 20 12.27 -25.26 -2.15
CA ARG A 20 13.73 -25.04 -2.28
C ARG A 20 14.12 -23.57 -2.48
N PHE A 21 13.28 -22.63 -2.15
CA PHE A 21 13.61 -21.21 -2.20
C PHE A 21 14.31 -20.76 -0.91
N ALA A 22 15.13 -19.71 -0.99
CA ALA A 22 15.80 -19.10 0.16
C ALA A 22 14.92 -18.06 0.85
N GLU A 23 14.25 -17.23 0.05
CA GLU A 23 13.30 -16.21 0.49
C GLU A 23 12.31 -15.87 -0.62
N VAL A 24 11.19 -15.25 -0.24
CA VAL A 24 10.21 -14.66 -1.16
C VAL A 24 10.27 -13.15 -1.02
N ILE A 25 10.56 -12.45 -2.11
CA ILE A 25 10.58 -10.98 -2.15
C ILE A 25 9.25 -10.49 -2.71
N VAL A 26 8.49 -9.76 -1.90
CA VAL A 26 7.23 -9.15 -2.28
C VAL A 26 7.48 -7.70 -2.68
N GLY A 27 6.90 -7.24 -3.78
CA GLY A 27 7.07 -5.85 -4.21
C GLY A 27 6.03 -5.44 -5.25
N GLY A 28 6.00 -4.13 -5.55
CA GLY A 28 5.13 -3.55 -6.57
C GLY A 28 3.78 -3.04 -6.07
N ALA A 29 3.36 -3.41 -4.85
CA ALA A 29 2.18 -2.88 -4.16
C ALA A 29 2.40 -2.90 -2.65
N ALA A 30 1.53 -2.23 -1.89
CA ALA A 30 1.49 -2.38 -0.44
C ALA A 30 1.24 -3.85 -0.07
N PHE A 31 1.97 -4.34 0.92
CA PHE A 31 1.80 -5.72 1.38
C PHE A 31 0.79 -5.75 2.53
N ASN A 32 -0.18 -6.65 2.45
CA ASN A 32 -1.25 -6.76 3.41
C ASN A 32 -0.71 -7.10 4.80
N GLN A 33 -1.04 -6.29 5.81
CA GLN A 33 -0.49 -6.41 7.17
C GLN A 33 -0.92 -7.68 7.90
N GLU A 34 -2.13 -8.19 7.66
CA GLU A 34 -2.60 -9.45 8.28
C GLU A 34 -1.86 -10.65 7.69
N VAL A 35 -1.65 -10.65 6.36
CA VAL A 35 -0.84 -11.67 5.69
C VAL A 35 0.60 -11.59 6.18
N GLU A 36 1.14 -10.40 6.37
CA GLU A 36 2.48 -10.20 6.92
C GLU A 36 2.60 -10.79 8.33
N GLN A 37 1.63 -10.51 9.21
CA GLN A 37 1.59 -11.07 10.56
C GLN A 37 1.49 -12.60 10.55
N PHE A 38 0.66 -13.15 9.66
CA PHE A 38 0.52 -14.60 9.51
C PHE A 38 1.84 -15.24 9.05
N LEU A 39 2.51 -14.71 8.02
CA LEU A 39 3.79 -15.23 7.53
C LEU A 39 4.87 -15.20 8.61
N ARG A 40 4.85 -14.18 9.46
CA ARG A 40 5.76 -14.10 10.61
C ARG A 40 5.47 -15.16 11.67
N MET A 41 4.19 -15.41 11.97
CA MET A 41 3.81 -16.42 12.96
C MET A 41 4.28 -17.82 12.56
N ILE A 42 4.31 -18.11 11.27
CA ILE A 42 4.79 -19.39 10.72
C ILE A 42 6.29 -19.37 10.34
N GLU A 43 7.02 -18.31 10.68
CA GLU A 43 8.45 -18.12 10.38
C GLU A 43 8.79 -18.29 8.87
N PHE A 44 7.85 -17.91 7.99
CA PHE A 44 8.04 -17.99 6.55
C PHE A 44 9.08 -16.96 6.07
N PRO A 45 10.10 -17.34 5.27
CA PRO A 45 11.17 -16.44 4.86
C PRO A 45 10.69 -15.50 3.75
N TYR A 46 10.17 -14.35 4.11
CA TYR A 46 9.74 -13.29 3.20
C TYR A 46 10.40 -11.96 3.54
N THR A 47 10.47 -11.10 2.56
CA THR A 47 10.81 -9.69 2.70
C THR A 47 9.98 -8.83 1.77
N VAL A 48 9.87 -7.55 2.05
CA VAL A 48 9.21 -6.59 1.17
C VAL A 48 10.27 -5.66 0.59
N GLY A 49 10.30 -5.55 -0.75
CA GLY A 49 11.17 -4.62 -1.45
C GLY A 49 10.38 -3.47 -2.05
N TYR A 50 11.00 -2.30 -2.14
CA TYR A 50 10.45 -1.12 -2.79
C TYR A 50 11.28 -0.73 -4.01
N GLY A 51 10.58 -0.33 -5.05
CA GLY A 51 11.22 0.14 -6.26
C GLY A 51 10.26 0.56 -7.34
N MET A 52 10.82 1.01 -8.45
CA MET A 52 10.08 1.47 -9.63
C MET A 52 10.89 1.20 -10.89
N THR A 53 10.21 1.20 -12.03
CA THR A 53 10.84 0.91 -13.34
C THR A 53 12.02 1.86 -13.62
N GLU A 54 11.91 3.09 -13.21
CA GLU A 54 12.90 4.15 -13.35
C GLU A 54 14.20 3.88 -12.56
N CYS A 55 14.20 2.86 -11.70
CA CYS A 55 15.36 2.46 -10.87
C CYS A 55 15.85 1.03 -11.16
N GLY A 56 15.37 0.37 -12.17
CA GLY A 56 15.82 -0.90 -12.70
C GLY A 56 15.73 -2.17 -11.84
N PRO A 57 14.74 -2.47 -10.99
CA PRO A 57 13.73 -1.62 -10.39
C PRO A 57 13.97 -1.24 -8.93
N ILE A 58 14.90 -1.90 -8.19
CA ILE A 58 14.99 -1.91 -6.72
C ILE A 58 15.65 -0.65 -6.16
N ILE A 59 14.99 -0.02 -5.19
CA ILE A 59 15.48 1.13 -4.40
C ILE A 59 15.79 0.69 -2.96
N CYS A 60 14.84 -0.01 -2.30
CA CYS A 60 14.99 -0.49 -0.93
C CYS A 60 14.75 -1.99 -0.85
N TYR A 61 15.54 -2.65 -0.02
CA TYR A 61 15.46 -4.07 0.27
C TYR A 61 16.26 -4.39 1.53
N GLU A 62 15.88 -5.42 2.27
CA GLU A 62 16.69 -6.04 3.32
C GLU A 62 16.46 -7.56 3.31
N ASP A 63 17.49 -8.33 3.62
CA ASP A 63 17.40 -9.78 3.77
C ASP A 63 16.34 -10.17 4.80
N TRP A 64 15.55 -11.21 4.52
CA TRP A 64 14.43 -11.63 5.36
C TRP A 64 14.79 -11.84 6.84
N SER A 65 16.02 -12.27 7.12
CA SER A 65 16.49 -12.52 8.50
C SER A 65 16.73 -11.23 9.29
N ARG A 66 16.87 -10.09 8.61
CA ARG A 66 17.09 -8.76 9.21
C ARG A 66 15.96 -7.78 8.87
N PHE A 67 15.02 -8.22 8.05
CA PHE A 67 13.91 -7.42 7.59
C PHE A 67 13.04 -6.93 8.75
N LYS A 68 12.76 -5.62 8.77
CA LYS A 68 11.85 -5.00 9.73
C LYS A 68 10.43 -5.02 9.16
N PRO A 69 9.48 -5.76 9.76
CA PRO A 69 8.10 -5.81 9.30
C PRO A 69 7.45 -4.43 9.25
N GLY A 70 6.53 -4.26 8.29
CA GLY A 70 5.90 -2.97 8.02
C GLY A 70 6.81 -1.96 7.30
N SER A 71 8.05 -2.33 6.97
CA SER A 71 8.95 -1.54 6.14
C SER A 71 9.13 -2.17 4.75
N CYS A 72 9.90 -1.54 3.90
CA CYS A 72 10.43 -2.12 2.66
C CYS A 72 11.96 -2.24 2.69
N GLY A 73 12.53 -2.36 3.90
CA GLY A 73 13.97 -2.45 4.10
C GLY A 73 14.68 -1.11 3.96
N LYS A 74 15.97 -1.19 3.66
CA LYS A 74 16.89 -0.05 3.56
C LYS A 74 17.32 0.19 2.12
N ALA A 75 17.91 1.35 1.86
CA ALA A 75 18.52 1.63 0.56
C ALA A 75 19.48 0.50 0.15
N VAL A 76 19.32 -0.03 -1.07
CA VAL A 76 20.24 -1.07 -1.57
C VAL A 76 21.65 -0.51 -1.78
N PRO A 77 22.70 -1.33 -1.77
CA PRO A 77 24.07 -0.87 -1.96
C PRO A 77 24.23 0.04 -3.19
N ARG A 78 24.94 1.15 -3.02
CA ARG A 78 25.20 2.18 -4.03
C ARG A 78 24.00 3.08 -4.35
N MET A 79 22.83 2.90 -3.70
CA MET A 79 21.71 3.85 -3.73
C MET A 79 21.78 4.80 -2.54
N GLU A 80 21.50 6.05 -2.80
CA GLU A 80 21.18 7.05 -1.77
C GLU A 80 19.68 7.26 -1.76
N VAL A 81 19.06 7.23 -0.58
CA VAL A 81 17.63 7.46 -0.38
C VAL A 81 17.45 8.53 0.69
N LYS A 82 16.57 9.48 0.44
CA LYS A 82 16.17 10.52 1.39
C LYS A 82 14.66 10.65 1.42
N ILE A 83 14.15 11.03 2.58
CA ILE A 83 12.77 11.48 2.73
C ILE A 83 12.79 12.99 2.84
N LEU A 84 12.10 13.68 1.94
CA LEU A 84 11.97 15.14 1.95
C LEU A 84 10.98 15.56 3.05
N SER A 85 11.45 15.54 4.28
CA SER A 85 10.69 15.86 5.48
C SER A 85 11.60 16.57 6.50
N PRO A 86 11.07 17.50 7.30
CA PRO A 86 11.80 18.09 8.43
C PRO A 86 12.04 17.09 9.57
N ASP A 87 11.24 16.02 9.64
CA ASP A 87 11.34 14.94 10.62
C ASP A 87 10.94 13.61 9.94
N PRO A 88 11.89 12.94 9.26
CA PRO A 88 11.61 11.73 8.50
C PRO A 88 11.08 10.55 9.33
N GLU A 89 11.30 10.54 10.63
CA GLU A 89 10.79 9.48 11.50
C GLU A 89 9.30 9.63 11.79
N ASN A 90 8.80 10.87 11.89
CA ASN A 90 7.44 11.14 12.36
C ASN A 90 6.54 11.83 11.33
N ILE A 91 7.14 12.52 10.36
CA ILE A 91 6.42 13.26 9.32
C ILE A 91 6.78 12.68 7.96
N ALA A 92 5.79 12.06 7.31
CA ALA A 92 6.02 11.49 5.99
C ALA A 92 6.36 12.58 4.96
N GLY A 93 7.34 12.29 4.13
CA GLY A 93 7.78 13.13 3.02
C GLY A 93 8.00 12.32 1.76
N GLU A 94 8.24 13.01 0.64
CA GLU A 94 8.53 12.34 -0.62
C GLU A 94 9.86 11.60 -0.55
N ILE A 95 9.86 10.37 -1.07
CA ILE A 95 11.08 9.60 -1.29
C ILE A 95 11.79 10.17 -2.51
N VAL A 96 13.05 10.56 -2.33
CA VAL A 96 13.95 10.84 -3.44
C VAL A 96 15.13 9.89 -3.38
N CYS A 97 15.58 9.45 -4.54
CA CYS A 97 16.71 8.50 -4.61
C CYS A 97 17.70 8.89 -5.70
N ARG A 98 18.95 8.49 -5.51
CA ARG A 98 20.04 8.69 -6.43
C ARG A 98 20.96 7.48 -6.44
N GLY A 99 21.42 7.07 -7.62
CA GLY A 99 22.33 5.93 -7.74
C GLY A 99 22.50 5.47 -9.17
N PRO A 100 23.39 4.48 -9.40
CA PRO A 100 23.75 4.04 -10.74
C PRO A 100 22.65 3.27 -11.48
N ASN A 101 21.59 2.85 -10.79
CA ASN A 101 20.43 2.17 -11.35
C ASN A 101 19.26 3.12 -11.68
N VAL A 102 19.40 4.43 -11.37
CA VAL A 102 18.43 5.43 -11.81
C VAL A 102 18.52 5.60 -13.33
N MET A 103 17.37 5.65 -14.00
CA MET A 103 17.28 5.85 -15.44
C MET A 103 18.02 7.10 -15.90
N LEU A 104 18.47 7.12 -17.15
CA LEU A 104 19.03 8.32 -17.78
C LEU A 104 17.94 9.37 -18.12
N GLY A 105 16.69 8.94 -18.26
CA GLY A 105 15.55 9.77 -18.59
C GLY A 105 14.50 9.02 -19.37
N TYR A 106 13.38 9.70 -19.63
CA TYR A 106 12.31 9.19 -20.48
C TYR A 106 12.66 9.40 -21.96
N TYR A 107 12.52 8.34 -22.77
CA TYR A 107 12.87 8.37 -24.17
C TYR A 107 12.10 9.45 -24.94
N LYS A 108 12.83 10.37 -25.58
CA LYS A 108 12.28 11.52 -26.33
C LYS A 108 11.32 12.40 -25.55
N ASN A 109 11.46 12.47 -24.21
CA ASN A 109 10.64 13.32 -23.36
C ASN A 109 11.52 13.99 -22.30
N GLU A 110 12.21 15.05 -22.71
CA GLU A 110 13.11 15.81 -21.83
C GLU A 110 12.35 16.58 -20.75
N GLU A 111 11.11 16.99 -21.00
CA GLU A 111 10.28 17.72 -20.05
C GLU A 111 9.95 16.82 -18.86
N ALA A 112 9.37 15.65 -19.12
CA ALA A 112 9.08 14.66 -18.06
C ALA A 112 10.36 14.19 -17.36
N THR A 113 11.50 14.14 -18.05
CA THR A 113 12.77 13.78 -17.43
C THR A 113 13.22 14.83 -16.43
N ARG A 114 13.10 16.12 -16.77
CA ARG A 114 13.46 17.24 -15.88
C ARG A 114 12.49 17.41 -14.71
N GLU A 115 11.24 16.98 -14.88
CA GLU A 115 10.28 16.92 -13.78
C GLU A 115 10.58 15.78 -12.80
N ALA A 116 11.06 14.65 -13.32
CA ALA A 116 11.34 13.46 -12.50
C ALA A 116 12.72 13.48 -11.85
N ILE A 117 13.74 14.03 -12.51
CA ILE A 117 15.13 14.07 -12.03
C ILE A 117 15.55 15.53 -11.90
N ASP A 118 15.88 15.94 -10.67
CA ASP A 118 16.32 17.29 -10.40
C ASP A 118 17.77 17.58 -10.87
N ALA A 119 18.20 18.84 -10.74
CA ALA A 119 19.53 19.28 -11.18
C ALA A 119 20.69 18.61 -10.43
N ASP A 120 20.46 18.09 -9.22
CA ASP A 120 21.43 17.38 -8.41
C ASP A 120 21.42 15.86 -8.64
N GLY A 121 20.58 15.40 -9.58
CA GLY A 121 20.46 14.00 -9.98
C GLY A 121 19.59 13.15 -9.06
N TRP A 122 18.73 13.76 -8.24
CA TRP A 122 17.76 13.03 -7.44
C TRP A 122 16.50 12.75 -8.25
N LEU A 123 16.10 11.47 -8.27
CA LEU A 123 14.83 11.05 -8.82
C LEU A 123 13.73 11.24 -7.79
N HIS A 124 12.71 12.00 -8.14
CA HIS A 124 11.48 12.18 -7.39
C HIS A 124 10.51 11.02 -7.67
N THR A 125 10.22 10.20 -6.67
CA THR A 125 9.42 8.99 -6.88
C THR A 125 7.92 9.25 -6.89
N GLY A 126 7.48 10.35 -6.28
CA GLY A 126 6.08 10.65 -6.03
C GLY A 126 5.46 9.76 -4.93
N ASP A 127 6.25 8.95 -4.24
CA ASP A 127 5.83 8.14 -3.11
C ASP A 127 6.18 8.82 -1.80
N LEU A 128 5.29 8.76 -0.82
CA LEU A 128 5.49 9.28 0.53
C LEU A 128 5.89 8.18 1.49
N ALA A 129 6.84 8.45 2.37
CA ALA A 129 7.32 7.47 3.35
C ALA A 129 7.82 8.13 4.63
N LEU A 130 8.00 7.28 5.64
CA LEU A 130 8.83 7.54 6.82
C LEU A 130 10.14 6.77 6.70
N MET A 131 11.17 7.23 7.41
CA MET A 131 12.45 6.52 7.54
C MET A 131 12.88 6.55 9.00
N ASP A 132 13.09 5.39 9.59
CA ASP A 132 13.57 5.30 10.97
C ASP A 132 15.08 5.59 11.11
N ALA A 133 15.56 5.65 12.35
CA ALA A 133 16.95 5.92 12.66
C ALA A 133 17.92 4.87 12.11
N GLU A 134 17.44 3.63 11.88
CA GLU A 134 18.23 2.56 11.28
C GLU A 134 18.21 2.60 9.74
N GLY A 135 17.43 3.49 9.13
CA GLY A 135 17.29 3.66 7.68
C GLY A 135 16.25 2.75 7.03
N ASN A 136 15.37 2.10 7.81
CA ASN A 136 14.25 1.36 7.24
C ASN A 136 13.18 2.32 6.74
N VAL A 137 12.71 2.09 5.52
CA VAL A 137 11.71 2.93 4.86
C VAL A 137 10.33 2.30 4.98
N THR A 138 9.34 3.06 5.42
CA THR A 138 7.92 2.65 5.51
C THR A 138 7.09 3.51 4.57
N ILE A 139 6.56 2.90 3.51
CA ILE A 139 5.72 3.58 2.51
C ILE A 139 4.37 3.95 3.15
N LYS A 140 3.89 5.18 2.87
CA LYS A 140 2.61 5.70 3.33
C LYS A 140 1.57 5.83 2.21
N GLY A 141 2.00 6.04 0.98
CA GLY A 141 1.14 6.16 -0.18
C GLY A 141 1.73 7.05 -1.26
N ARG A 142 0.89 7.43 -2.22
CA ARG A 142 1.25 8.34 -3.31
C ARG A 142 0.99 9.80 -2.94
N SER A 143 1.92 10.70 -3.24
CA SER A 143 1.74 12.14 -2.98
C SER A 143 0.50 12.71 -3.69
N LYS A 144 0.22 12.24 -4.91
CA LYS A 144 -0.96 12.64 -5.71
C LYS A 144 -2.30 12.14 -5.15
N ASN A 145 -2.28 11.10 -4.32
CA ASN A 145 -3.48 10.52 -3.71
C ASN A 145 -3.73 11.03 -2.30
N MET A 146 -2.73 11.64 -1.68
CA MET A 146 -2.86 12.19 -0.33
C MET A 146 -4.01 13.19 -0.27
N LEU A 147 -4.85 13.04 0.74
CA LEU A 147 -5.96 13.95 1.02
C LEU A 147 -5.61 14.85 2.19
N LEU A 148 -6.14 16.07 2.16
CA LEU A 148 -5.97 17.01 3.26
C LEU A 148 -7.24 16.99 4.11
N GLY A 149 -7.08 16.63 5.38
CA GLY A 149 -8.18 16.71 6.36
C GLY A 149 -8.58 18.15 6.66
N ALA A 150 -9.80 18.33 7.16
CA ALA A 150 -10.36 19.66 7.47
C ALA A 150 -9.50 20.49 8.46
N SER A 151 -8.71 19.82 9.29
CA SER A 151 -7.80 20.48 10.26
C SER A 151 -6.35 20.50 9.75
N GLY A 152 -6.09 20.22 8.46
CA GLY A 152 -4.76 20.28 7.86
C GLY A 152 -3.92 19.04 8.03
N GLN A 153 -4.46 17.93 8.52
CA GLN A 153 -3.71 16.67 8.62
C GLN A 153 -3.64 15.97 7.27
N ASN A 154 -2.50 15.35 7.00
CA ASN A 154 -2.33 14.47 5.86
C ASN A 154 -3.07 13.15 6.11
N ILE A 155 -3.89 12.75 5.15
CA ILE A 155 -4.60 11.47 5.16
C ILE A 155 -4.08 10.67 3.98
N TYR A 156 -3.67 9.43 4.25
CA TYR A 156 -3.16 8.49 3.27
C TYR A 156 -4.25 7.45 2.96
N PRO A 157 -4.99 7.61 1.84
CA PRO A 157 -6.10 6.73 1.49
C PRO A 157 -5.71 5.25 1.47
N GLU A 158 -4.51 4.96 0.98
CA GLU A 158 -4.00 3.60 0.86
C GLU A 158 -3.92 2.86 2.20
N GLU A 159 -3.58 3.56 3.30
CA GLU A 159 -3.56 2.95 4.64
C GLU A 159 -4.96 2.58 5.15
N ILE A 160 -5.96 3.38 4.79
CA ILE A 160 -7.35 3.12 5.16
C ILE A 160 -7.91 1.98 4.31
N GLU A 161 -7.59 1.98 3.00
CA GLU A 161 -7.99 0.95 2.05
C GLU A 161 -7.41 -0.42 2.39
N ASP A 162 -6.14 -0.48 2.82
CA ASP A 162 -5.52 -1.74 3.26
C ASP A 162 -6.33 -2.36 4.40
N LYS A 163 -6.71 -1.57 5.40
CA LYS A 163 -7.56 -2.04 6.49
C LYS A 163 -8.97 -2.44 6.02
N LEU A 164 -9.57 -1.62 5.16
CA LEU A 164 -10.93 -1.86 4.65
C LEU A 164 -11.00 -3.13 3.80
N ASN A 165 -9.99 -3.39 2.99
CA ASN A 165 -9.91 -4.58 2.13
C ASN A 165 -9.74 -5.90 2.92
N ASN A 166 -9.40 -5.83 4.20
CA ASN A 166 -9.34 -7.00 5.10
C ASN A 166 -10.68 -7.29 5.80
N LEU A 167 -11.68 -6.42 5.64
CA LEU A 167 -12.98 -6.61 6.29
C LEU A 167 -13.88 -7.56 5.49
N PRO A 168 -14.85 -8.22 6.15
CA PRO A 168 -15.70 -9.22 5.52
C PRO A 168 -16.35 -8.76 4.21
N TYR A 169 -16.25 -9.58 3.19
CA TYR A 169 -16.86 -9.38 1.87
C TYR A 169 -16.46 -8.11 1.13
N VAL A 170 -15.29 -7.55 1.42
CA VAL A 170 -14.71 -6.43 0.66
C VAL A 170 -13.73 -7.00 -0.36
N ALA A 171 -14.04 -6.92 -1.65
CA ALA A 171 -13.13 -7.32 -2.72
C ALA A 171 -12.15 -6.21 -3.06
N GLU A 172 -12.64 -4.97 -3.18
CA GLU A 172 -11.84 -3.80 -3.51
C GLU A 172 -12.45 -2.54 -2.91
N SER A 173 -11.60 -1.60 -2.55
CA SER A 173 -12.05 -0.29 -2.07
C SER A 173 -11.14 0.85 -2.51
N ILE A 174 -11.71 2.05 -2.58
CA ILE A 174 -10.98 3.30 -2.68
C ILE A 174 -11.59 4.34 -1.74
N ILE A 175 -10.72 5.12 -1.12
CA ILE A 175 -11.14 6.25 -0.28
C ILE A 175 -11.01 7.53 -1.10
N VAL A 176 -12.09 8.27 -1.17
CA VAL A 176 -12.18 9.56 -1.85
C VAL A 176 -12.69 10.63 -0.90
N GLN A 177 -12.41 11.88 -1.26
CA GLN A 177 -12.97 13.02 -0.52
C GLN A 177 -14.13 13.63 -1.30
N GLN A 178 -15.30 13.72 -0.67
CA GLN A 178 -16.49 14.37 -1.20
C GLN A 178 -17.00 15.40 -0.19
N ASN A 179 -17.11 16.67 -0.60
CA ASN A 179 -17.50 17.76 0.30
C ASN A 179 -16.69 17.78 1.61
N GLU A 180 -15.37 17.71 1.49
CA GLU A 180 -14.40 17.68 2.62
C GLU A 180 -14.54 16.46 3.56
N LYS A 181 -15.37 15.49 3.24
CA LYS A 181 -15.60 14.27 4.01
C LYS A 181 -15.02 13.05 3.29
N LEU A 182 -14.50 12.11 4.05
CA LEU A 182 -14.04 10.85 3.50
C LEU A 182 -15.21 9.91 3.21
N VAL A 183 -15.19 9.33 2.03
CA VAL A 183 -16.18 8.36 1.56
C VAL A 183 -15.44 7.12 1.06
N GLY A 184 -15.81 5.96 1.56
CA GLY A 184 -15.37 4.68 1.04
C GLY A 184 -16.23 4.26 -0.14
N LEU A 185 -15.64 4.05 -1.31
CA LEU A 185 -16.28 3.38 -2.44
C LEU A 185 -15.84 1.93 -2.38
N VAL A 186 -16.77 0.99 -2.35
CA VAL A 186 -16.48 -0.42 -2.11
C VAL A 186 -17.10 -1.27 -3.21
N TYR A 187 -16.33 -2.16 -3.78
CA TYR A 187 -16.82 -3.28 -4.55
C TYR A 187 -16.81 -4.52 -3.65
N PRO A 188 -18.01 -5.04 -3.26
CA PRO A 188 -18.09 -6.23 -2.44
C PRO A 188 -17.68 -7.48 -3.21
N ASP A 189 -17.23 -8.49 -2.50
CA ASP A 189 -17.13 -9.86 -3.02
C ASP A 189 -18.53 -10.48 -3.05
N PHE A 190 -19.27 -10.17 -4.12
CA PHE A 190 -20.63 -10.65 -4.30
C PHE A 190 -20.70 -12.17 -4.40
N ASP A 191 -19.70 -12.81 -5.01
CA ASP A 191 -19.68 -14.24 -5.20
C ASP A 191 -19.54 -14.97 -3.86
N ASP A 192 -18.62 -14.53 -3.03
CA ASP A 192 -18.42 -15.06 -1.68
C ASP A 192 -19.65 -14.79 -0.79
N ALA A 193 -20.17 -13.55 -0.81
CA ALA A 193 -21.35 -13.17 -0.04
C ALA A 193 -22.58 -14.03 -0.40
N PHE A 194 -22.85 -14.20 -1.69
CA PHE A 194 -23.99 -15.03 -2.15
C PHE A 194 -23.79 -16.51 -1.86
N ALA A 195 -22.54 -17.02 -1.94
CA ALA A 195 -22.23 -18.39 -1.55
C ALA A 195 -22.53 -18.66 -0.06
N HIS A 196 -22.40 -17.63 0.78
CA HIS A 196 -22.78 -17.68 2.20
C HIS A 196 -24.24 -17.33 2.47
N GLY A 197 -25.06 -17.18 1.43
CA GLY A 197 -26.51 -16.96 1.54
C GLY A 197 -26.92 -15.53 1.89
N LEU A 198 -26.03 -14.56 1.75
CA LEU A 198 -26.36 -13.15 1.96
C LEU A 198 -27.18 -12.62 0.77
N THR A 199 -28.11 -11.73 1.09
CA THR A 199 -28.84 -10.93 0.09
C THR A 199 -28.12 -9.59 -0.14
N THR A 200 -28.51 -8.85 -1.18
CA THR A 200 -28.00 -7.48 -1.42
C THR A 200 -28.20 -6.57 -0.21
N THR A 201 -29.35 -6.67 0.46
CA THR A 201 -29.64 -5.90 1.68
C THR A 201 -28.72 -6.31 2.84
N ASP A 202 -28.38 -7.59 2.95
CA ASP A 202 -27.42 -8.06 3.96
C ASP A 202 -26.02 -7.49 3.67
N ILE A 203 -25.61 -7.44 2.40
CA ILE A 203 -24.33 -6.84 1.99
C ILE A 203 -24.29 -5.36 2.38
N GLU A 204 -25.36 -4.59 2.14
CA GLU A 204 -25.44 -3.18 2.58
C GLU A 204 -25.25 -3.05 4.09
N ARG A 205 -25.89 -3.92 4.88
CA ARG A 205 -25.74 -3.95 6.34
C ARG A 205 -24.32 -4.29 6.75
N VAL A 206 -23.70 -5.32 6.15
CA VAL A 206 -22.32 -5.70 6.44
C VAL A 206 -21.36 -4.58 6.10
N MET A 207 -21.53 -3.86 4.98
CA MET A 207 -20.67 -2.71 4.65
C MET A 207 -20.80 -1.58 5.68
N GLU A 208 -21.97 -1.35 6.25
CA GLU A 208 -22.12 -0.38 7.34
C GLU A 208 -21.48 -0.86 8.65
N GLU A 209 -21.58 -2.16 8.97
CA GLU A 209 -20.87 -2.76 10.10
C GLU A 209 -19.34 -2.63 9.92
N ASN A 210 -18.84 -2.90 8.72
CA ASN A 210 -17.44 -2.70 8.34
C ASN A 210 -16.99 -1.25 8.52
N ARG A 211 -17.82 -0.27 8.10
CA ARG A 211 -17.52 1.14 8.31
C ARG A 211 -17.36 1.50 9.79
N VAL A 212 -18.25 0.99 10.63
CA VAL A 212 -18.22 1.23 12.07
C VAL A 212 -16.97 0.60 12.69
N ALA A 213 -16.66 -0.65 12.34
CA ALA A 213 -15.50 -1.36 12.81
C ALA A 213 -14.20 -0.63 12.41
N LEU A 214 -14.08 -0.27 11.12
CA LEU A 214 -12.93 0.48 10.60
C LEU A 214 -12.75 1.81 11.33
N ASN A 215 -13.82 2.59 11.50
CA ASN A 215 -13.77 3.88 12.16
C ASN A 215 -13.37 3.80 13.65
N ALA A 216 -13.60 2.67 14.31
CA ALA A 216 -13.14 2.45 15.69
C ALA A 216 -11.61 2.37 15.80
N GLU A 217 -10.93 1.99 14.70
CA GLU A 217 -9.48 1.90 14.62
C GLU A 217 -8.80 3.15 14.06
N LEU A 218 -9.58 4.01 13.39
CA LEU A 218 -9.05 5.18 12.72
C LEU A 218 -9.05 6.42 13.62
N PRO A 219 -8.02 7.29 13.53
CA PRO A 219 -8.06 8.60 14.15
C PRO A 219 -9.27 9.41 13.67
N ALA A 220 -9.81 10.27 14.52
CA ALA A 220 -11.03 11.02 14.25
C ALA A 220 -11.00 11.82 12.92
N TYR A 221 -9.83 12.34 12.53
CA TYR A 221 -9.67 13.13 11.30
C TYR A 221 -9.68 12.28 10.02
N SER A 222 -9.51 10.96 10.11
CA SER A 222 -9.48 10.03 8.98
C SER A 222 -10.67 9.08 8.93
N GLN A 223 -11.68 9.29 9.78
CA GLN A 223 -12.88 8.47 9.79
C GLN A 223 -13.74 8.66 8.54
N ILE A 224 -14.30 7.56 8.04
CA ILE A 224 -15.16 7.51 6.86
C ILE A 224 -16.59 7.87 7.24
N LEU A 225 -17.17 8.88 6.56
CA LEU A 225 -18.54 9.31 6.80
C LEU A 225 -19.55 8.25 6.36
N LYS A 226 -19.35 7.67 5.20
CA LYS A 226 -20.24 6.65 4.61
C LYS A 226 -19.47 5.74 3.65
N MET A 227 -20.02 4.55 3.40
CA MET A 227 -19.63 3.70 2.28
C MET A 227 -20.66 3.77 1.16
N LYS A 228 -20.19 3.68 -0.07
CA LYS A 228 -21.02 3.53 -1.28
C LYS A 228 -20.62 2.22 -1.95
N ILE A 229 -21.59 1.36 -2.18
CA ILE A 229 -21.40 0.09 -2.89
C ILE A 229 -21.37 0.38 -4.39
N TYR A 230 -20.36 -0.16 -5.04
CA TYR A 230 -20.26 -0.21 -6.49
C TYR A 230 -20.72 -1.59 -6.98
N PRO A 231 -21.58 -1.65 -8.02
CA PRO A 231 -22.10 -2.90 -8.53
C PRO A 231 -21.12 -3.67 -9.42
N GLU A 232 -20.06 -3.00 -9.89
CA GLU A 232 -19.06 -3.52 -10.81
C GLU A 232 -17.66 -3.23 -10.28
N GLU A 233 -16.67 -4.04 -10.72
CA GLU A 233 -15.26 -3.81 -10.39
C GLU A 233 -14.80 -2.43 -10.84
N PHE A 234 -13.87 -1.85 -10.07
CA PHE A 234 -13.24 -0.59 -10.47
C PHE A 234 -12.38 -0.76 -11.72
N GLU A 235 -12.38 0.26 -12.59
CA GLU A 235 -11.45 0.29 -13.71
C GLU A 235 -10.00 0.32 -13.25
N LYS A 236 -9.18 -0.54 -13.86
CA LYS A 236 -7.78 -0.74 -13.48
C LYS A 236 -6.82 -0.39 -14.61
N THR A 237 -5.63 0.00 -14.22
CA THR A 237 -4.48 0.09 -15.14
C THR A 237 -4.01 -1.33 -15.53
N PRO A 238 -3.14 -1.47 -16.56
CA PRO A 238 -2.51 -2.77 -16.86
C PRO A 238 -1.75 -3.41 -15.69
N LYS A 239 -1.31 -2.59 -14.71
CA LYS A 239 -0.69 -3.05 -13.46
C LYS A 239 -1.70 -3.43 -12.36
N ARG A 240 -2.99 -3.51 -12.69
CA ARG A 240 -4.11 -3.79 -11.77
C ARG A 240 -4.33 -2.75 -10.66
N SER A 241 -3.75 -1.57 -10.75
CA SER A 241 -4.08 -0.46 -9.84
C SER A 241 -5.36 0.24 -10.28
N ILE A 242 -6.24 0.56 -9.33
CA ILE A 242 -7.50 1.26 -9.61
C ILE A 242 -7.20 2.66 -10.17
N LYS A 243 -7.89 3.05 -11.23
CA LYS A 243 -7.81 4.38 -11.85
C LYS A 243 -8.59 5.40 -11.01
N ARG A 244 -8.04 5.80 -9.86
CA ARG A 244 -8.70 6.69 -8.87
C ARG A 244 -9.29 7.95 -9.47
N PHE A 245 -8.65 8.54 -10.48
CA PHE A 245 -9.09 9.79 -11.11
C PHE A 245 -10.50 9.69 -11.74
N LEU A 246 -10.99 8.48 -12.05
CA LEU A 246 -12.34 8.27 -12.56
C LEU A 246 -13.41 8.37 -11.47
N TYR A 247 -13.04 8.26 -10.19
CA TYR A 247 -13.96 8.17 -9.06
C TYR A 247 -13.85 9.36 -8.10
N GLN A 248 -12.88 10.25 -8.33
CA GLN A 248 -12.77 11.51 -7.63
C GLN A 248 -13.75 12.51 -8.26
N GLU A 249 -14.55 13.22 -7.45
CA GLU A 249 -15.31 14.35 -7.95
C GLU A 249 -14.33 15.36 -8.53
N ALA A 250 -14.64 15.87 -9.73
CA ALA A 250 -13.84 16.95 -10.32
C ALA A 250 -13.76 18.10 -9.28
N LYS A 251 -12.55 18.48 -8.93
CA LYS A 251 -12.35 19.70 -8.13
C LYS A 251 -12.84 20.85 -8.98
N GLY A 252 -14.06 21.37 -8.66
CA GLY A 252 -14.63 22.56 -9.26
C GLY A 252 -13.82 23.81 -8.94
#